data_965e6cff7e7a6c73ab719717eb5478be
#
_entry.id   965e6cff7e7a6c73ab719717eb5478be
#
_cell.length_a   1.000
_cell.length_b   1.000
_cell.length_c   1.000
_cell.angle_alpha   90.00
_cell.angle_beta   90.00
_cell.angle_gamma   90.00
#
_symmetry.space_group_name_H-M   'P 1'
#
loop_
_entity.id
_entity.type
_entity.pdbx_description
1 polymer ?
#
loop_
_entity_poly.entity_id
_entity_poly.type
_entity_poly.pdbx_seq_one_letter_code
_entity_poly.pdbx_strand_id
1 'polypeptide(L)'
;MKKLLALMAISSTAFGQHIEIKQSKGPTLGYTADSQVKIIKKDGLSFKDLNKNGKLDIYEDWRKPVDVRAADLAKQLSVEEIAGLMLYSGHQAVPARTEGYFAGTYNGKPFDPKTMDASDLTDQQKKFLKEDNLRHVLLTTVSSPVDAAKWNNKIQAFCESVGKGIPANNSSDPRHGTQARAEFNAAAGGLISMWPSSLGMAATFKPELVQKFGRIAAQEYRALGIATALSPQVDMATEPRWLRFDGTFGESSKLSAAMGEAYCNGFQNENWGSLSVNAMVKHWPGGGSGEGGRDAHYANGKFAVYPGNNFKEHLIPFTEGAFKLQGQTKKAAAVMPYYTISWNQTSENVANNYNKYLVTDLLRKQYGYDGVVCTDWTVTGDHKAMDVFVDGKVWGVENLNMAERHYKVLMAGADQFGGNNDMKPIIAAYAMGVKEHGEAFMRARMEQSAVRLLRNIFQVGLFENPYQNPEQTQAIVGKPEFMQAGYEAQLQSIVLLKNKSNVLPLQTKKTIYIPRRYIAPSRHFLGFPIPASNDYPINMELVKKYFNVTENPAEADLALVCIENPKGSIGYDKEDVAKGGNGYLPIS
;
A
#
# COMPACT_ATOMS: atom_id res chain seq x y z
N MET A 1 16.58 -64.90 10.90
CA MET A 1 15.53 -64.19 10.16
C MET A 1 15.51 -62.72 10.60
N LYS A 2 16.20 -61.84 9.86
CA LYS A 2 16.25 -60.39 10.15
C LYS A 2 15.06 -59.73 9.45
N LYS A 3 14.15 -59.12 10.25
CA LYS A 3 13.06 -58.29 9.71
C LYS A 3 13.62 -56.90 9.37
N LEU A 4 13.63 -56.56 8.09
CA LEU A 4 13.85 -55.23 7.57
C LEU A 4 12.61 -54.37 7.85
N LEU A 5 12.73 -53.36 8.71
CA LEU A 5 11.74 -52.29 8.80
C LEU A 5 12.07 -51.27 7.70
N ALA A 6 11.22 -51.16 6.71
CA ALA A 6 11.27 -50.07 5.72
C ALA A 6 10.68 -48.82 6.37
N LEU A 7 11.52 -47.83 6.67
CA LEU A 7 11.09 -46.47 6.98
C LEU A 7 10.60 -45.82 5.69
N MET A 8 9.29 -45.65 5.53
CA MET A 8 8.73 -44.74 4.54
C MET A 8 9.04 -43.32 4.99
N ALA A 9 10.03 -42.71 4.37
CA ALA A 9 10.24 -41.27 4.46
C ALA A 9 9.11 -40.57 3.70
N ILE A 10 8.17 -39.98 4.43
CA ILE A 10 7.24 -39.01 3.87
C ILE A 10 8.06 -37.76 3.58
N SER A 11 8.41 -37.54 2.31
CA SER A 11 9.02 -36.30 1.87
C SER A 11 7.95 -35.22 1.88
N SER A 12 7.81 -34.54 3.01
CA SER A 12 7.28 -33.19 3.00
C SER A 12 8.29 -32.35 2.25
N THR A 13 7.93 -31.80 1.11
CA THR A 13 8.69 -30.74 0.44
C THR A 13 8.57 -29.47 1.29
N ALA A 14 9.28 -29.46 2.42
CA ALA A 14 9.58 -28.23 3.13
C ALA A 14 10.53 -27.45 2.20
N PHE A 15 10.12 -26.28 1.74
CA PHE A 15 11.05 -25.32 1.16
C PHE A 15 12.19 -25.14 2.16
N GLY A 16 13.44 -25.39 1.71
CA GLY A 16 14.61 -25.49 2.57
C GLY A 16 14.79 -24.24 3.43
N GLN A 17 15.35 -24.45 4.59
CA GLN A 17 15.76 -23.38 5.50
C GLN A 17 16.64 -22.40 4.74
N HIS A 18 16.38 -21.08 4.82
CA HIS A 18 17.24 -20.09 4.20
C HIS A 18 18.60 -20.08 4.88
N ILE A 19 19.64 -19.83 4.09
CA ILE A 19 21.03 -19.82 4.52
C ILE A 19 21.49 -18.36 4.57
N GLU A 20 22.09 -17.96 5.68
CA GLU A 20 22.71 -16.64 5.83
C GLU A 20 24.22 -16.71 5.78
N ILE A 21 24.82 -15.80 5.03
CA ILE A 21 26.28 -15.59 5.02
C ILE A 21 26.55 -14.19 5.56
N LYS A 22 27.06 -14.15 6.80
CA LYS A 22 27.60 -12.93 7.39
C LYS A 22 29.02 -12.70 6.91
N GLN A 23 29.34 -11.46 6.58
CA GLN A 23 30.65 -11.05 6.08
C GLN A 23 31.27 -10.01 7.00
N SER A 24 32.61 -9.91 7.00
CA SER A 24 33.32 -8.87 7.76
C SER A 24 33.09 -7.47 7.19
N LYS A 25 32.84 -7.39 5.89
CA LYS A 25 32.48 -6.14 5.15
C LYS A 25 31.31 -6.44 4.20
N GLY A 26 30.38 -5.49 4.08
CA GLY A 26 29.22 -5.61 3.19
C GLY A 26 27.98 -6.21 3.86
N PRO A 27 26.94 -6.51 3.08
CA PRO A 27 25.67 -6.99 3.57
C PRO A 27 25.74 -8.46 4.00
N THR A 28 24.82 -8.85 4.89
CA THR A 28 24.49 -10.27 5.07
C THR A 28 23.77 -10.76 3.82
N LEU A 29 24.20 -11.89 3.27
CA LEU A 29 23.54 -12.51 2.13
C LEU A 29 22.60 -13.61 2.61
N GLY A 30 21.36 -13.61 2.09
CA GLY A 30 20.37 -14.66 2.32
C GLY A 30 20.00 -15.35 1.01
N TYR A 31 19.93 -16.69 1.02
CA TYR A 31 19.48 -17.49 -0.13
C TYR A 31 18.96 -18.85 0.35
N THR A 32 18.33 -19.61 -0.54
CA THR A 32 17.92 -21.00 -0.25
C THR A 32 18.70 -21.99 -1.12
N ALA A 33 18.99 -23.17 -0.57
CA ALA A 33 19.66 -24.22 -1.33
C ALA A 33 18.81 -24.64 -2.56
N ASP A 34 17.49 -24.69 -2.41
CA ASP A 34 16.54 -25.11 -3.45
C ASP A 34 16.47 -24.11 -4.63
N SER A 35 16.90 -22.86 -4.42
CA SER A 35 16.95 -21.85 -5.49
C SER A 35 18.02 -22.09 -6.54
N GLN A 36 18.98 -22.99 -6.25
CA GLN A 36 20.16 -23.28 -7.08
C GLN A 36 21.14 -22.08 -7.22
N VAL A 37 20.94 -21.02 -6.45
CA VAL A 37 21.86 -19.88 -6.37
C VAL A 37 23.19 -20.37 -5.77
N LYS A 38 24.29 -20.03 -6.44
CA LYS A 38 25.64 -20.30 -5.97
C LYS A 38 26.26 -19.05 -5.36
N ILE A 39 27.26 -19.26 -4.50
CA ILE A 39 28.02 -18.17 -3.92
C ILE A 39 29.35 -18.04 -4.64
N ILE A 40 29.56 -16.90 -5.26
CA ILE A 40 30.82 -16.52 -5.88
C ILE A 40 31.71 -15.87 -4.81
N LYS A 41 32.95 -16.31 -4.72
CA LYS A 41 34.00 -15.72 -3.87
C LYS A 41 34.90 -14.84 -4.72
N LYS A 42 35.04 -13.56 -4.37
CA LYS A 42 35.93 -12.62 -5.05
C LYS A 42 36.47 -11.60 -4.04
N ASP A 43 37.76 -11.39 -4.05
CA ASP A 43 38.46 -10.44 -3.16
C ASP A 43 38.15 -10.67 -1.66
N GLY A 44 38.00 -11.93 -1.25
CA GLY A 44 37.62 -12.32 0.11
C GLY A 44 36.16 -12.09 0.49
N LEU A 45 35.35 -11.64 -0.46
CA LEU A 45 33.92 -11.34 -0.27
C LEU A 45 33.02 -12.36 -0.99
N SER A 46 31.77 -12.43 -0.56
CA SER A 46 30.76 -13.33 -1.10
C SER A 46 29.73 -12.56 -1.90
N PHE A 47 29.26 -13.16 -2.99
CA PHE A 47 28.22 -12.61 -3.89
C PHE A 47 27.28 -13.72 -4.30
N LYS A 48 26.04 -13.40 -4.58
CA LYS A 48 25.03 -14.35 -5.08
C LYS A 48 25.09 -14.40 -6.61
N ASP A 49 25.25 -15.59 -7.18
CA ASP A 49 25.08 -15.87 -8.63
C ASP A 49 23.58 -16.09 -8.89
N LEU A 50 22.85 -14.99 -9.05
CA LEU A 50 21.38 -15.00 -9.12
C LEU A 50 20.85 -15.51 -10.45
N ASN A 51 21.55 -15.25 -11.54
CA ASN A 51 21.19 -15.74 -12.87
C ASN A 51 21.84 -17.12 -13.19
N LYS A 52 22.63 -17.67 -12.27
CA LYS A 52 23.21 -19.01 -12.32
C LYS A 52 24.18 -19.23 -13.50
N ASN A 53 24.82 -18.16 -13.97
CA ASN A 53 25.77 -18.21 -15.10
C ASN A 53 27.22 -18.51 -14.68
N GLY A 54 27.50 -18.57 -13.38
CA GLY A 54 28.83 -18.84 -12.81
C GLY A 54 29.79 -17.65 -12.86
N LYS A 55 29.30 -16.44 -13.16
CA LYS A 55 30.08 -15.19 -13.23
C LYS A 55 29.46 -14.15 -12.31
N LEU A 56 30.30 -13.26 -11.80
CA LEU A 56 29.80 -12.11 -11.03
C LEU A 56 29.41 -10.99 -11.99
N ASP A 57 28.13 -10.85 -12.24
CA ASP A 57 27.59 -9.76 -13.05
C ASP A 57 27.56 -8.43 -12.27
N ILE A 58 27.44 -7.31 -12.99
CA ILE A 58 27.45 -5.99 -12.35
C ILE A 58 26.27 -5.84 -11.38
N TYR A 59 25.09 -6.34 -11.73
CA TYR A 59 23.91 -6.22 -10.86
C TYR A 59 24.01 -7.07 -9.59
N GLU A 60 24.82 -8.13 -9.57
CA GLU A 60 25.07 -9.01 -8.42
C GLU A 60 26.16 -8.47 -7.48
N ASP A 61 27.01 -7.58 -7.99
CA ASP A 61 28.08 -6.96 -7.22
C ASP A 61 27.53 -5.84 -6.34
N TRP A 62 27.20 -6.17 -5.09
CA TRP A 62 26.65 -5.24 -4.11
C TRP A 62 27.57 -4.05 -3.77
N ARG A 63 28.84 -4.05 -4.17
CA ARG A 63 29.77 -2.93 -4.03
C ARG A 63 29.47 -1.82 -5.05
N LYS A 64 28.75 -2.12 -6.11
CA LYS A 64 28.37 -1.16 -7.16
C LYS A 64 27.22 -0.27 -6.71
N PRO A 65 27.17 0.98 -7.16
CA PRO A 65 26.03 1.86 -6.91
C PRO A 65 24.70 1.25 -7.39
N VAL A 66 23.63 1.50 -6.66
CA VAL A 66 22.28 0.96 -6.95
C VAL A 66 21.84 1.27 -8.39
N ASP A 67 22.05 2.51 -8.88
CA ASP A 67 21.67 2.89 -10.23
C ASP A 67 22.45 2.15 -11.33
N VAL A 68 23.72 1.85 -11.07
CA VAL A 68 24.57 1.05 -11.98
C VAL A 68 24.07 -0.38 -12.05
N ARG A 69 23.72 -0.97 -10.92
CA ARG A 69 23.16 -2.33 -10.81
C ARG A 69 21.79 -2.41 -11.51
N ALA A 70 20.92 -1.44 -11.24
CA ALA A 70 19.58 -1.38 -11.85
C ALA A 70 19.65 -1.24 -13.37
N ALA A 71 20.54 -0.39 -13.88
CA ALA A 71 20.73 -0.18 -15.32
C ALA A 71 21.33 -1.42 -16.02
N ASP A 72 22.25 -2.12 -15.34
CA ASP A 72 22.84 -3.36 -15.86
C ASP A 72 21.80 -4.46 -15.98
N LEU A 73 21.02 -4.70 -14.91
CA LEU A 73 19.98 -5.71 -14.93
C LEU A 73 18.88 -5.39 -15.94
N ALA A 74 18.41 -4.13 -16.00
CA ALA A 74 17.36 -3.73 -16.93
C ALA A 74 17.71 -4.04 -18.41
N LYS A 75 18.98 -3.87 -18.80
CA LYS A 75 19.46 -4.23 -20.15
C LYS A 75 19.43 -5.73 -20.43
N GLN A 76 19.59 -6.55 -19.39
CA GLN A 76 19.60 -8.01 -19.51
C GLN A 76 18.20 -8.64 -19.54
N LEU A 77 17.13 -7.87 -19.18
CA LEU A 77 15.76 -8.37 -19.16
C LEU A 77 15.15 -8.38 -20.56
N SER A 78 14.34 -9.38 -20.85
CA SER A 78 13.46 -9.39 -22.02
C SER A 78 12.32 -8.36 -21.86
N VAL A 79 11.57 -8.10 -22.93
CA VAL A 79 10.39 -7.23 -22.88
C VAL A 79 9.33 -7.80 -21.94
N GLU A 80 9.15 -9.14 -21.94
CA GLU A 80 8.22 -9.87 -21.07
C GLU A 80 8.64 -9.76 -19.59
N GLU A 81 9.94 -9.90 -19.30
CA GLU A 81 10.45 -9.74 -17.93
C GLU A 81 10.26 -8.31 -17.43
N ILE A 82 10.47 -7.30 -18.28
CA ILE A 82 10.19 -5.89 -17.95
C ILE A 82 8.69 -5.68 -17.76
N ALA A 83 7.85 -6.20 -18.65
CA ALA A 83 6.39 -6.11 -18.50
C ALA A 83 5.92 -6.71 -17.18
N GLY A 84 6.51 -7.84 -16.77
CA GLY A 84 6.25 -8.45 -15.47
C GLY A 84 6.68 -7.57 -14.28
N LEU A 85 7.82 -6.90 -14.34
CA LEU A 85 8.22 -5.90 -13.34
C LEU A 85 7.24 -4.72 -13.27
N MET A 86 6.62 -4.35 -14.39
CA MET A 86 5.64 -3.26 -14.46
C MET A 86 4.27 -3.66 -13.89
N LEU A 87 4.04 -4.93 -13.59
CA LEU A 87 2.84 -5.39 -12.89
C LEU A 87 2.93 -5.12 -11.39
N TYR A 88 1.80 -4.79 -10.79
CA TYR A 88 1.60 -4.80 -9.36
C TYR A 88 0.36 -5.62 -9.05
N SER A 89 0.48 -6.64 -8.20
CA SER A 89 -0.61 -7.60 -8.01
C SER A 89 -1.90 -6.95 -7.49
N GLY A 90 -3.02 -7.60 -7.77
CA GLY A 90 -4.22 -7.42 -6.97
C GLY A 90 -3.96 -7.79 -5.50
N HIS A 91 -4.92 -7.47 -4.64
CA HIS A 91 -4.85 -7.72 -3.20
C HIS A 91 -4.67 -9.21 -2.88
N GLN A 92 -3.72 -9.55 -2.00
CA GLN A 92 -3.43 -10.91 -1.56
C GLN A 92 -3.82 -11.15 -0.11
N ALA A 93 -4.30 -12.35 0.20
CA ALA A 93 -4.54 -12.82 1.56
C ALA A 93 -3.67 -14.04 1.89
N VAL A 94 -3.21 -14.14 3.11
CA VAL A 94 -2.39 -15.24 3.64
C VAL A 94 -3.00 -15.77 4.93
N PRO A 95 -3.61 -16.98 4.89
CA PRO A 95 -3.91 -17.78 3.71
C PRO A 95 -5.01 -17.17 2.84
N ALA A 96 -5.08 -17.57 1.58
CA ALA A 96 -6.15 -17.18 0.68
C ALA A 96 -7.51 -17.67 1.19
N ARG A 97 -8.58 -16.91 0.86
CA ARG A 97 -9.94 -17.30 1.18
C ARG A 97 -10.46 -18.36 0.21
N THR A 98 -11.49 -19.09 0.60
CA THR A 98 -12.12 -20.09 -0.26
C THR A 98 -12.92 -19.46 -1.40
N GLU A 99 -13.44 -18.26 -1.19
CA GLU A 99 -14.28 -17.54 -2.13
C GLU A 99 -14.12 -16.02 -2.01
N GLY A 100 -14.69 -15.29 -2.97
CA GLY A 100 -14.70 -13.84 -2.99
C GLY A 100 -13.39 -13.23 -3.51
N TYR A 101 -13.18 -11.95 -3.21
CA TYR A 101 -12.10 -11.14 -3.75
C TYR A 101 -10.68 -11.64 -3.42
N PHE A 102 -10.52 -12.36 -2.32
CA PHE A 102 -9.25 -12.92 -1.85
C PHE A 102 -9.16 -14.43 -2.06
N ALA A 103 -9.99 -14.99 -2.95
CA ALA A 103 -10.00 -16.43 -3.22
C ALA A 103 -8.68 -16.89 -3.87
N GLY A 104 -8.26 -18.09 -3.48
CA GLY A 104 -7.10 -18.75 -4.06
C GLY A 104 -7.14 -20.23 -3.82
N THR A 105 -6.35 -20.98 -4.60
CA THR A 105 -6.28 -22.44 -4.53
C THR A 105 -4.85 -22.91 -4.25
N TYR A 106 -4.75 -24.11 -3.71
CA TYR A 106 -3.51 -24.81 -3.39
C TYR A 106 -3.58 -26.20 -4.03
N ASN A 107 -2.85 -26.40 -5.13
CA ASN A 107 -2.96 -27.59 -5.99
C ASN A 107 -4.43 -27.87 -6.42
N GLY A 108 -5.11 -26.82 -6.87
CA GLY A 108 -6.49 -26.87 -7.34
C GLY A 108 -7.56 -26.94 -6.26
N LYS A 109 -7.21 -26.89 -4.97
CA LYS A 109 -8.14 -27.00 -3.84
C LYS A 109 -8.18 -25.71 -3.01
N PRO A 110 -9.32 -25.37 -2.39
CA PRO A 110 -9.37 -24.30 -1.38
C PRO A 110 -8.45 -24.60 -0.19
N PHE A 111 -8.10 -23.56 0.58
CA PHE A 111 -7.31 -23.71 1.79
C PHE A 111 -8.02 -24.59 2.82
N ASP A 112 -7.31 -25.59 3.34
CA ASP A 112 -7.73 -26.46 4.44
C ASP A 112 -6.71 -26.36 5.59
N PRO A 113 -7.07 -25.75 6.73
CA PRO A 113 -6.16 -25.55 7.85
C PRO A 113 -5.72 -26.85 8.54
N LYS A 114 -6.35 -27.98 8.24
CA LYS A 114 -5.98 -29.29 8.80
C LYS A 114 -4.83 -29.95 8.05
N THR A 115 -4.63 -29.60 6.79
CA THR A 115 -3.71 -30.30 5.89
C THR A 115 -2.73 -29.39 5.18
N MET A 116 -2.90 -28.06 5.24
CA MET A 116 -2.11 -27.06 4.54
C MET A 116 -1.48 -26.05 5.50
N ASP A 117 -0.29 -25.56 5.18
CA ASP A 117 0.35 -24.46 5.91
C ASP A 117 -0.26 -23.13 5.44
N ALA A 118 -0.69 -22.28 6.39
CA ALA A 118 -1.27 -20.96 6.11
C ALA A 118 -0.36 -20.09 5.25
N SER A 119 0.95 -20.30 5.33
CA SER A 119 1.96 -19.55 4.59
C SER A 119 2.29 -20.14 3.20
N ASP A 120 1.60 -21.17 2.73
CA ASP A 120 1.85 -21.72 1.38
C ASP A 120 1.46 -20.72 0.29
N LEU A 121 2.20 -20.78 -0.84
CA LEU A 121 1.86 -19.98 -2.01
C LEU A 121 0.67 -20.60 -2.73
N THR A 122 -0.29 -19.78 -3.11
CA THR A 122 -1.41 -20.22 -3.96
C THR A 122 -0.96 -20.54 -5.38
N ASP A 123 -1.79 -21.29 -6.11
CA ASP A 123 -1.56 -21.59 -7.51
C ASP A 123 -1.49 -20.30 -8.35
N GLN A 124 -2.34 -19.31 -8.02
CA GLN A 124 -2.39 -18.02 -8.66
C GLN A 124 -1.11 -17.20 -8.40
N GLN A 125 -0.57 -17.25 -7.17
CA GLN A 125 0.70 -16.60 -6.84
C GLN A 125 1.86 -17.24 -7.61
N LYS A 126 1.96 -18.57 -7.62
CA LYS A 126 2.98 -19.28 -8.41
C LYS A 126 2.90 -18.94 -9.89
N LYS A 127 1.67 -18.84 -10.43
CA LYS A 127 1.44 -18.50 -11.84
C LYS A 127 1.95 -17.09 -12.15
N PHE A 128 1.48 -16.06 -11.45
CA PHE A 128 1.88 -14.69 -11.80
C PHE A 128 3.38 -14.42 -11.55
N LEU A 129 4.00 -15.10 -10.56
CA LEU A 129 5.44 -14.99 -10.32
C LEU A 129 6.29 -15.62 -11.42
N LYS A 130 5.83 -16.76 -11.99
CA LYS A 130 6.60 -17.54 -12.97
C LYS A 130 6.25 -17.20 -14.41
N GLU A 131 4.95 -17.14 -14.73
CA GLU A 131 4.49 -16.97 -16.11
C GLU A 131 4.40 -15.49 -16.50
N ASP A 132 3.97 -14.62 -15.55
CA ASP A 132 3.84 -13.19 -15.78
C ASP A 132 5.02 -12.37 -15.26
N ASN A 133 6.06 -13.00 -14.72
CA ASN A 133 7.27 -12.35 -14.18
C ASN A 133 6.99 -11.24 -13.15
N LEU A 134 5.83 -11.24 -12.48
CA LEU A 134 5.43 -10.24 -11.50
C LEU A 134 6.35 -10.30 -10.27
N ARG A 135 6.76 -9.13 -9.75
CA ARG A 135 7.64 -9.01 -8.56
C ARG A 135 7.11 -8.05 -7.50
N HIS A 136 6.06 -7.30 -7.77
CA HIS A 136 5.47 -6.37 -6.79
C HIS A 136 4.13 -6.95 -6.30
N VAL A 137 4.06 -7.31 -5.01
CA VAL A 137 2.93 -8.05 -4.45
C VAL A 137 2.28 -7.27 -3.31
N LEU A 138 0.98 -6.99 -3.43
CA LEU A 138 0.20 -6.32 -2.41
C LEU A 138 -0.35 -7.33 -1.39
N LEU A 139 0.25 -7.37 -0.21
CA LEU A 139 -0.20 -8.18 0.91
C LEU A 139 -1.25 -7.41 1.72
N THR A 140 -2.51 -7.81 1.66
CA THR A 140 -3.61 -7.12 2.33
C THR A 140 -3.92 -7.72 3.68
N THR A 141 -4.11 -9.03 3.75
CA THR A 141 -4.42 -9.72 5.01
C THR A 141 -3.43 -10.83 5.32
N VAL A 142 -3.09 -10.98 6.60
CA VAL A 142 -2.30 -12.11 7.11
C VAL A 142 -2.94 -12.65 8.37
N SER A 143 -2.83 -13.95 8.61
CA SER A 143 -3.36 -14.62 9.80
C SER A 143 -2.53 -14.31 11.06
N SER A 144 -1.22 -14.20 10.91
CA SER A 144 -0.29 -13.87 12.01
C SER A 144 1.03 -13.28 11.49
N PRO A 145 1.81 -12.61 12.35
CA PRO A 145 3.16 -12.17 11.99
C PRO A 145 4.08 -13.33 11.56
N VAL A 146 3.97 -14.48 12.19
CA VAL A 146 4.74 -15.69 11.85
C VAL A 146 4.39 -16.19 10.46
N ASP A 147 3.09 -16.23 10.11
CA ASP A 147 2.65 -16.66 8.78
C ASP A 147 3.09 -15.67 7.70
N ALA A 148 3.09 -14.37 8.02
CA ALA A 148 3.62 -13.35 7.11
C ALA A 148 5.09 -13.57 6.78
N ALA A 149 5.94 -13.80 7.81
CA ALA A 149 7.37 -14.06 7.63
C ALA A 149 7.63 -15.36 6.85
N LYS A 150 6.91 -16.43 7.17
CA LYS A 150 7.02 -17.72 6.45
C LYS A 150 6.59 -17.59 5.00
N TRP A 151 5.45 -16.93 4.75
CA TRP A 151 4.97 -16.66 3.39
C TRP A 151 5.96 -15.80 2.61
N ASN A 152 6.50 -14.73 3.24
CA ASN A 152 7.57 -13.94 2.62
C ASN A 152 8.75 -14.85 2.21
N ASN A 153 9.22 -15.73 3.08
CA ASN A 153 10.34 -16.59 2.76
C ASN A 153 10.04 -17.53 1.59
N LYS A 154 8.83 -18.08 1.52
CA LYS A 154 8.40 -18.94 0.41
C LYS A 154 8.32 -18.17 -0.92
N ILE A 155 7.77 -16.95 -0.94
CA ILE A 155 7.71 -16.15 -2.16
C ILE A 155 9.11 -15.71 -2.62
N GLN A 156 10.01 -15.36 -1.68
CA GLN A 156 11.39 -14.99 -1.99
C GLN A 156 12.17 -16.19 -2.57
N ALA A 157 12.05 -17.36 -1.95
CA ALA A 157 12.67 -18.58 -2.46
C ALA A 157 12.17 -18.94 -3.87
N PHE A 158 10.87 -18.79 -4.11
CA PHE A 158 10.29 -19.00 -5.44
C PHE A 158 10.85 -18.00 -6.45
N CYS A 159 10.89 -16.70 -6.14
CA CYS A 159 11.44 -15.67 -7.02
C CYS A 159 12.92 -15.87 -7.30
N GLU A 160 13.70 -16.28 -6.29
CA GLU A 160 15.13 -16.57 -6.41
C GLU A 160 15.39 -17.78 -7.32
N SER A 161 14.47 -18.74 -7.40
CA SER A 161 14.59 -19.93 -8.23
C SER A 161 14.34 -19.68 -9.73
N VAL A 162 13.71 -18.55 -10.10
CA VAL A 162 13.26 -18.27 -11.47
C VAL A 162 13.97 -17.06 -12.11
N GLY A 163 14.20 -17.12 -13.43
CA GLY A 163 14.75 -16.02 -14.23
C GLY A 163 16.08 -15.50 -13.70
N LYS A 164 16.17 -14.18 -13.50
CA LYS A 164 17.36 -13.48 -12.99
C LYS A 164 17.42 -13.41 -11.45
N GLY A 165 16.58 -14.17 -10.75
CA GLY A 165 16.54 -14.17 -9.29
C GLY A 165 16.08 -12.85 -8.67
N ILE A 166 15.26 -12.06 -9.37
CA ILE A 166 14.73 -10.78 -8.88
C ILE A 166 13.80 -11.04 -7.70
N PRO A 167 14.06 -10.47 -6.51
CA PRO A 167 13.24 -10.69 -5.32
C PRO A 167 11.84 -10.08 -5.45
N ALA A 168 10.87 -10.65 -4.74
CA ALA A 168 9.56 -10.03 -4.59
C ALA A 168 9.66 -8.78 -3.70
N ASN A 169 9.05 -7.68 -4.14
CA ASN A 169 8.87 -6.45 -3.37
C ASN A 169 7.43 -6.43 -2.82
N ASN A 170 7.26 -7.02 -1.64
CA ASN A 170 5.96 -7.05 -0.99
C ASN A 170 5.60 -5.67 -0.42
N SER A 171 4.33 -5.35 -0.48
CA SER A 171 3.80 -4.06 -0.05
C SER A 171 2.54 -4.18 0.78
N SER A 172 2.14 -3.08 1.37
CA SER A 172 0.89 -2.97 2.11
C SER A 172 0.34 -1.56 2.08
N ASP A 173 -0.99 -1.46 2.09
CA ASP A 173 -1.67 -0.27 2.57
C ASP A 173 -1.38 -0.02 4.06
N PRO A 174 -1.69 1.19 4.61
CA PRO A 174 -1.47 1.50 6.02
C PRO A 174 -2.11 0.47 6.97
N ARG A 175 -1.33 -0.05 7.94
CA ARG A 175 -1.77 -1.11 8.87
C ARG A 175 -1.90 -0.66 10.32
N HIS A 176 -1.36 0.49 10.66
CA HIS A 176 -1.16 0.92 12.04
C HIS A 176 -2.34 1.72 12.63
N GLY A 177 -3.41 1.91 11.87
CA GLY A 177 -4.60 2.61 12.34
C GLY A 177 -5.47 1.72 13.24
N THR A 178 -6.19 2.34 14.16
CA THR A 178 -7.16 1.67 15.02
C THR A 178 -8.41 1.22 14.27
N GLN A 179 -8.67 1.79 13.11
CA GLN A 179 -9.76 1.42 12.20
C GLN A 179 -9.28 1.50 10.75
N ALA A 180 -9.41 0.39 10.04
CA ALA A 180 -9.15 0.31 8.60
C ALA A 180 -10.48 0.36 7.83
N ARG A 181 -11.08 1.55 7.71
CA ARG A 181 -12.41 1.68 7.06
C ARG A 181 -12.35 2.08 5.59
N ALA A 182 -11.30 2.79 5.18
CA ALA A 182 -11.21 3.37 3.85
C ALA A 182 -10.33 2.58 2.89
N GLU A 183 -9.56 1.61 3.37
CA GLU A 183 -8.64 0.81 2.58
C GLU A 183 -8.79 -0.67 2.94
N PHE A 184 -8.42 -1.56 2.00
CA PHE A 184 -8.50 -3.01 2.18
C PHE A 184 -7.48 -3.52 3.23
N ASN A 185 -7.57 -3.01 4.43
CA ASN A 185 -6.65 -3.34 5.50
C ASN A 185 -7.39 -4.05 6.64
N ALA A 186 -7.57 -5.36 6.51
CA ALA A 186 -8.22 -6.18 7.53
C ALA A 186 -7.30 -6.53 8.72
N ALA A 187 -6.02 -6.20 8.67
CA ALA A 187 -5.02 -6.65 9.64
C ALA A 187 -4.63 -5.59 10.68
N ALA A 188 -5.30 -4.46 10.72
CA ALA A 188 -5.19 -3.54 11.83
C ALA A 188 -6.02 -4.11 13.01
N GLY A 189 -5.47 -4.10 14.17
CA GLY A 189 -6.22 -4.49 15.35
C GLY A 189 -5.57 -5.61 16.16
N GLY A 190 -4.56 -5.27 16.92
CA GLY A 190 -4.10 -6.07 18.04
C GLY A 190 -2.79 -6.83 17.85
N LEU A 191 -2.33 -7.03 16.63
CA LEU A 191 -1.06 -7.71 16.35
C LEU A 191 0.07 -6.79 15.93
N ILE A 192 -0.23 -5.54 15.56
CA ILE A 192 0.73 -4.50 15.15
C ILE A 192 0.50 -3.25 16.00
N SER A 193 1.47 -2.36 16.12
CA SER A 193 1.29 -1.14 16.92
C SER A 193 0.19 -0.25 16.33
N MET A 194 -0.65 0.29 17.22
CA MET A 194 -1.83 1.08 16.86
C MET A 194 -1.59 2.56 17.10
N TRP A 195 -1.77 3.36 16.06
CA TRP A 195 -1.53 4.80 16.05
C TRP A 195 -2.79 5.59 15.69
N PRO A 196 -2.84 6.91 15.95
CA PRO A 196 -3.89 7.75 15.42
C PRO A 196 -3.95 7.67 13.88
N SER A 197 -5.08 8.02 13.30
CA SER A 197 -5.15 8.28 11.86
C SER A 197 -4.17 9.41 11.48
N SER A 198 -3.87 9.54 10.19
CA SER A 198 -3.03 10.65 9.70
C SER A 198 -3.58 12.01 10.13
N LEU A 199 -4.91 12.18 10.11
CA LEU A 199 -5.58 13.39 10.60
C LEU A 199 -5.35 13.60 12.10
N GLY A 200 -5.44 12.54 12.92
CA GLY A 200 -5.15 12.61 14.36
C GLY A 200 -3.68 12.94 14.62
N MET A 201 -2.75 12.40 13.86
CA MET A 201 -1.33 12.77 13.95
C MET A 201 -1.11 14.24 13.56
N ALA A 202 -1.78 14.73 12.51
CA ALA A 202 -1.70 16.12 12.08
C ALA A 202 -2.23 17.09 13.16
N ALA A 203 -3.26 16.69 13.91
CA ALA A 203 -3.81 17.48 15.03
C ALA A 203 -2.81 17.74 16.16
N THR A 204 -1.71 17.01 16.23
CA THR A 204 -0.61 17.26 17.17
C THR A 204 0.31 18.40 16.72
N PHE A 205 0.31 18.79 15.46
CA PHE A 205 1.25 19.74 14.83
C PHE A 205 2.73 19.36 15.02
N LYS A 206 3.04 18.07 15.17
CA LYS A 206 4.39 17.54 15.44
C LYS A 206 4.89 16.62 14.32
N PRO A 207 5.59 17.14 13.29
CA PRO A 207 6.20 16.30 12.26
C PRO A 207 7.15 15.24 12.83
N GLU A 208 7.87 15.55 13.93
CA GLU A 208 8.75 14.59 14.60
C GLU A 208 8.01 13.37 15.17
N LEU A 209 6.75 13.52 15.57
CA LEU A 209 5.91 12.39 15.97
C LEU A 209 5.59 11.49 14.79
N VAL A 210 5.28 12.09 13.63
CA VAL A 210 5.01 11.37 12.39
C VAL A 210 6.27 10.64 11.90
N GLN A 211 7.44 11.26 12.02
CA GLN A 211 8.71 10.61 11.69
C GLN A 211 9.02 9.44 12.64
N LYS A 212 8.75 9.58 13.96
CA LYS A 212 8.86 8.48 14.93
C LYS A 212 7.92 7.33 14.57
N PHE A 213 6.68 7.64 14.23
CA PHE A 213 5.72 6.67 13.71
C PHE A 213 6.28 5.92 12.51
N GLY A 214 6.75 6.63 11.48
CA GLY A 214 7.30 6.03 10.26
C GLY A 214 8.47 5.09 10.53
N ARG A 215 9.37 5.45 11.46
CA ARG A 215 10.50 4.57 11.86
C ARG A 215 10.05 3.29 12.55
N ILE A 216 9.01 3.35 13.38
CA ILE A 216 8.44 2.17 14.05
C ILE A 216 7.70 1.31 13.03
N ALA A 217 6.83 1.92 12.23
CA ALA A 217 6.07 1.23 11.19
C ALA A 217 6.98 0.53 10.17
N ALA A 218 8.10 1.15 9.78
CA ALA A 218 9.08 0.54 8.90
C ALA A 218 9.70 -0.73 9.51
N GLN A 219 10.01 -0.73 10.81
CA GLN A 219 10.54 -1.91 11.48
C GLN A 219 9.53 -3.07 11.49
N GLU A 220 8.26 -2.78 11.80
CA GLU A 220 7.21 -3.78 11.79
C GLU A 220 6.91 -4.28 10.37
N TYR A 221 6.91 -3.39 9.37
CA TYR A 221 6.76 -3.77 7.96
C TYR A 221 7.90 -4.68 7.50
N ARG A 222 9.14 -4.30 7.76
CA ARG A 222 10.31 -5.14 7.39
C ARG A 222 10.26 -6.50 8.06
N ALA A 223 9.86 -6.57 9.33
CA ALA A 223 9.68 -7.85 10.04
C ALA A 223 8.60 -8.72 9.38
N LEU A 224 7.53 -8.13 8.84
CA LEU A 224 6.48 -8.84 8.08
C LEU A 224 6.91 -9.20 6.63
N GLY A 225 8.12 -8.83 6.20
CA GLY A 225 8.58 -9.00 4.82
C GLY A 225 8.07 -7.94 3.85
N ILE A 226 7.49 -6.83 4.34
CA ILE A 226 6.98 -5.72 3.55
C ILE A 226 8.10 -4.70 3.33
N ALA A 227 8.34 -4.34 2.07
CA ALA A 227 9.41 -3.41 1.68
C ALA A 227 8.90 -2.16 0.94
N THR A 228 7.61 -2.06 0.69
CA THR A 228 6.95 -0.88 0.12
C THR A 228 5.65 -0.58 0.88
N ALA A 229 5.48 0.67 1.31
CA ALA A 229 4.26 1.20 1.89
C ALA A 229 3.49 2.00 0.84
N LEU A 230 2.21 1.67 0.62
CA LEU A 230 1.30 2.43 -0.25
C LEU A 230 0.80 3.68 0.50
N SER A 231 1.73 4.48 0.98
CA SER A 231 1.54 5.66 1.83
C SER A 231 2.79 6.56 1.84
N PRO A 232 2.68 7.82 2.28
CA PRO A 232 1.52 8.48 2.89
C PRO A 232 0.49 8.96 1.88
N GLN A 233 -0.76 9.17 2.36
CA GLN A 233 -1.77 9.93 1.66
C GLN A 233 -1.62 11.41 2.06
N VAL A 234 -1.14 12.24 1.12
CA VAL A 234 -0.89 13.67 1.35
C VAL A 234 -1.93 14.57 0.68
N ASP A 235 -3.03 13.98 0.22
CA ASP A 235 -4.16 14.72 -0.33
C ASP A 235 -4.65 15.77 0.66
N MET A 236 -4.95 16.98 0.18
CA MET A 236 -5.57 17.99 1.03
C MET A 236 -7.05 17.68 1.25
N ALA A 237 -7.47 17.68 2.50
CA ALA A 237 -8.85 17.43 2.88
C ALA A 237 -9.70 18.70 2.70
N THR A 238 -10.24 18.90 1.52
CA THR A 238 -11.06 20.09 1.20
C THR A 238 -12.55 19.92 1.51
N GLU A 239 -12.98 18.68 1.75
CA GLU A 239 -14.37 18.34 2.07
C GLU A 239 -14.40 17.30 3.21
N PRO A 240 -14.87 17.68 4.42
CA PRO A 240 -14.82 16.81 5.60
C PRO A 240 -15.74 15.58 5.50
N ARG A 241 -16.66 15.54 4.53
CA ARG A 241 -17.54 14.39 4.26
C ARG A 241 -16.91 13.34 3.35
N TRP A 242 -15.77 13.66 2.73
CA TRP A 242 -15.06 12.68 1.91
C TRP A 242 -14.65 11.46 2.74
N LEU A 243 -15.00 10.26 2.25
CA LEU A 243 -14.81 9.02 3.03
C LEU A 243 -13.35 8.71 3.38
N ARG A 244 -12.37 9.28 2.66
CA ARG A 244 -10.93 9.11 2.89
C ARG A 244 -10.30 10.25 3.70
N PHE A 245 -11.11 11.12 4.28
CA PHE A 245 -10.67 12.29 5.04
C PHE A 245 -9.68 11.93 6.16
N ASP A 246 -9.95 10.84 6.91
CA ASP A 246 -9.12 10.38 8.04
C ASP A 246 -7.69 9.99 7.62
N GLY A 247 -7.49 9.59 6.36
CA GLY A 247 -6.18 9.22 5.81
C GLY A 247 -5.29 10.41 5.46
N THR A 248 -5.83 11.63 5.50
CA THR A 248 -5.15 12.88 5.14
C THR A 248 -4.52 13.56 6.35
N PHE A 249 -3.63 14.54 6.11
CA PHE A 249 -3.10 15.43 7.14
C PHE A 249 -3.90 16.74 7.28
N GLY A 250 -5.14 16.78 6.80
CA GLY A 250 -6.01 17.92 6.90
C GLY A 250 -5.96 18.86 5.68
N GLU A 251 -6.46 20.09 5.86
CA GLU A 251 -6.68 21.06 4.77
C GLU A 251 -5.49 22.00 4.47
N SER A 252 -4.51 22.06 5.37
CA SER A 252 -3.36 22.94 5.19
C SER A 252 -2.30 22.29 4.31
N SER A 253 -2.03 22.87 3.15
CA SER A 253 -0.98 22.40 2.22
C SER A 253 0.41 22.34 2.87
N LYS A 254 0.74 23.34 3.70
CA LYS A 254 2.03 23.43 4.40
C LYS A 254 2.16 22.37 5.49
N LEU A 255 1.11 22.17 6.29
CA LEU A 255 1.12 21.11 7.31
C LEU A 255 1.20 19.72 6.65
N SER A 256 0.40 19.48 5.60
CA SER A 256 0.43 18.23 4.85
C SER A 256 1.81 17.97 4.22
N ALA A 257 2.50 19.00 3.73
CA ALA A 257 3.88 18.89 3.24
C ALA A 257 4.85 18.46 4.35
N ALA A 258 4.83 19.14 5.51
CA ALA A 258 5.70 18.82 6.64
C ALA A 258 5.45 17.41 7.20
N MET A 259 4.17 17.02 7.33
CA MET A 259 3.80 15.68 7.81
C MET A 259 4.15 14.59 6.77
N GLY A 260 3.92 14.85 5.48
CA GLY A 260 4.28 13.94 4.38
C GLY A 260 5.78 13.72 4.26
N GLU A 261 6.59 14.78 4.42
CA GLU A 261 8.05 14.69 4.49
C GLU A 261 8.49 13.82 5.67
N ALA A 262 7.99 14.12 6.87
CA ALA A 262 8.32 13.39 8.09
C ALA A 262 7.95 11.90 8.00
N TYR A 263 6.80 11.59 7.43
CA TYR A 263 6.34 10.23 7.18
C TYR A 263 7.31 9.48 6.25
N CYS A 264 7.64 10.06 5.10
CA CYS A 264 8.57 9.46 4.15
C CYS A 264 9.97 9.28 4.76
N ASN A 265 10.49 10.29 5.48
CA ASN A 265 11.77 10.18 6.18
C ASN A 265 11.75 9.06 7.24
N GLY A 266 10.63 8.87 7.92
CA GLY A 266 10.48 7.78 8.89
C GLY A 266 10.55 6.40 8.23
N PHE A 267 9.76 6.17 7.18
CA PHE A 267 9.70 4.89 6.47
C PHE A 267 11.00 4.56 5.71
N GLN A 268 11.58 5.55 5.02
CA GLN A 268 12.78 5.35 4.20
C GLN A 268 14.08 5.37 5.02
N ASN A 269 14.02 5.82 6.27
CA ASN A 269 15.16 6.11 7.14
C ASN A 269 16.10 7.21 6.57
N GLU A 270 17.17 7.51 7.30
CA GLU A 270 18.14 8.53 6.88
C GLU A 270 18.92 8.12 5.63
N ASN A 271 19.19 6.82 5.50
CA ASN A 271 19.88 6.22 4.36
C ASN A 271 19.14 4.97 3.91
N TRP A 272 19.21 4.69 2.61
CA TRP A 272 18.70 3.44 2.07
C TRP A 272 19.42 2.23 2.64
N GLY A 273 18.67 1.15 2.89
CA GLY A 273 19.21 -0.11 3.40
C GLY A 273 18.13 -1.10 3.82
N SER A 274 18.55 -2.21 4.43
CA SER A 274 17.66 -3.31 4.81
C SER A 274 16.60 -2.97 5.87
N LEU A 275 16.71 -1.82 6.53
CA LEU A 275 15.70 -1.32 7.48
C LEU A 275 14.73 -0.32 6.82
N SER A 276 14.97 0.07 5.57
CA SER A 276 14.14 1.02 4.83
C SER A 276 12.92 0.33 4.21
N VAL A 277 11.83 1.10 4.11
CA VAL A 277 10.62 0.76 3.37
C VAL A 277 10.39 1.88 2.34
N ASN A 278 10.20 1.52 1.09
CA ASN A 278 9.86 2.48 0.04
C ASN A 278 8.53 3.16 0.36
N ALA A 279 8.48 4.49 0.42
CA ALA A 279 7.24 5.23 0.53
C ALA A 279 6.65 5.50 -0.87
N MET A 280 5.36 5.21 -1.06
CA MET A 280 4.60 5.54 -2.26
C MET A 280 3.59 6.61 -1.92
N VAL A 281 3.97 7.87 -2.10
CA VAL A 281 3.09 9.00 -1.79
C VAL A 281 1.89 9.04 -2.74
N LYS A 282 0.72 9.36 -2.18
CA LYS A 282 -0.55 9.36 -2.92
C LYS A 282 -1.48 10.51 -2.51
N HIS A 283 -2.37 10.98 -3.38
CA HIS A 283 -2.59 10.59 -4.79
C HIS A 283 -2.34 11.80 -5.71
N TRP A 284 -1.33 11.73 -6.53
CA TRP A 284 -0.97 12.81 -7.45
C TRP A 284 -2.09 13.12 -8.47
N PRO A 285 -2.39 14.39 -8.78
CA PRO A 285 -1.84 15.66 -8.25
C PRO A 285 -2.61 16.23 -7.04
N GLY A 286 -3.34 15.41 -6.30
CA GLY A 286 -4.17 15.73 -5.14
C GLY A 286 -5.57 15.14 -5.31
N GLY A 287 -5.92 14.14 -4.48
CA GLY A 287 -7.17 13.39 -4.58
C GLY A 287 -8.34 13.99 -3.79
N GLY A 288 -8.09 14.99 -2.93
CA GLY A 288 -9.07 15.49 -1.97
C GLY A 288 -10.09 16.50 -2.50
N SER A 289 -10.00 16.92 -3.78
CA SER A 289 -10.88 17.90 -4.42
C SER A 289 -12.05 17.28 -5.20
N GLY A 290 -12.48 16.08 -4.82
CA GLY A 290 -13.64 15.44 -5.43
C GLY A 290 -14.89 16.30 -5.35
N GLU A 291 -15.62 16.43 -6.46
CA GLU A 291 -16.81 17.26 -6.56
C GLU A 291 -17.85 16.86 -5.50
N GLY A 292 -18.21 17.79 -4.61
CA GLY A 292 -19.16 17.56 -3.52
C GLY A 292 -18.71 16.51 -2.51
N GLY A 293 -17.41 16.26 -2.34
CA GLY A 293 -16.86 15.26 -1.43
C GLY A 293 -17.01 13.81 -1.90
N ARG A 294 -17.35 13.60 -3.15
CA ARG A 294 -17.53 12.26 -3.73
C ARG A 294 -16.18 11.59 -3.96
N ASP A 295 -16.15 10.29 -3.74
CA ASP A 295 -14.94 9.50 -3.89
C ASP A 295 -14.83 8.84 -5.27
N ALA A 296 -13.63 8.82 -5.81
CA ALA A 296 -13.35 8.33 -7.16
C ALA A 296 -13.43 6.81 -7.35
N HIS A 297 -13.66 6.05 -6.30
CA HIS A 297 -14.00 4.63 -6.41
C HIS A 297 -15.42 4.39 -6.93
N TYR A 298 -16.24 5.44 -6.96
CA TYR A 298 -17.63 5.37 -7.41
C TYR A 298 -17.82 6.15 -8.71
N ALA A 299 -18.76 5.71 -9.53
CA ALA A 299 -19.02 6.31 -10.84
C ALA A 299 -19.36 7.81 -10.79
N ASN A 300 -19.94 8.27 -9.67
CA ASN A 300 -20.32 9.66 -9.43
C ASN A 300 -19.18 10.55 -8.89
N GLY A 301 -18.00 9.97 -8.56
CA GLY A 301 -16.85 10.67 -7.98
C GLY A 301 -15.69 10.90 -8.95
N LYS A 302 -15.90 10.79 -10.25
CA LYS A 302 -14.84 10.86 -11.25
C LYS A 302 -14.14 12.21 -11.42
N PHE A 303 -14.76 13.32 -10.97
CA PHE A 303 -14.21 14.66 -11.17
C PHE A 303 -13.58 15.23 -9.91
N ALA A 304 -12.33 15.69 -10.03
CA ALA A 304 -11.70 16.61 -9.10
C ALA A 304 -11.89 18.04 -9.64
N VAL A 305 -12.42 18.93 -8.80
CA VAL A 305 -12.81 20.29 -9.21
C VAL A 305 -12.11 21.35 -8.34
N TYR A 306 -11.84 22.50 -8.94
CA TYR A 306 -11.06 23.57 -8.32
C TYR A 306 -11.76 24.93 -8.48
N PRO A 307 -12.94 25.12 -7.87
CA PRO A 307 -13.75 26.35 -8.05
C PRO A 307 -13.03 27.60 -7.55
N GLY A 308 -12.10 27.45 -6.57
CA GLY A 308 -11.24 28.54 -6.09
C GLY A 308 -9.98 28.78 -6.90
N ASN A 309 -9.83 28.14 -8.07
CA ASN A 309 -8.61 28.19 -8.90
C ASN A 309 -7.33 27.83 -8.14
N ASN A 310 -7.42 26.88 -7.21
CA ASN A 310 -6.39 26.50 -6.23
C ASN A 310 -5.69 25.17 -6.54
N PHE A 311 -5.71 24.72 -7.78
CA PHE A 311 -5.04 23.47 -8.20
C PHE A 311 -3.59 23.39 -7.71
N LYS A 312 -2.85 24.50 -7.76
CA LYS A 312 -1.43 24.54 -7.34
C LYS A 312 -1.24 24.25 -5.86
N GLU A 313 -2.20 24.59 -5.00
CA GLU A 313 -2.13 24.29 -3.56
C GLU A 313 -2.11 22.77 -3.31
N HIS A 314 -2.83 21.99 -4.12
CA HIS A 314 -2.85 20.53 -4.01
C HIS A 314 -1.53 19.87 -4.38
N LEU A 315 -0.64 20.57 -5.10
CA LEU A 315 0.69 20.07 -5.46
C LEU A 315 1.70 20.23 -4.31
N ILE A 316 1.52 21.21 -3.43
CA ILE A 316 2.48 21.57 -2.36
C ILE A 316 2.86 20.39 -1.48
N PRO A 317 1.93 19.54 -0.99
CA PRO A 317 2.28 18.37 -0.17
C PRO A 317 3.27 17.42 -0.85
N PHE A 318 3.21 17.33 -2.17
CA PHE A 318 4.15 16.54 -2.97
C PHE A 318 5.45 17.29 -3.22
N THR A 319 5.36 18.50 -3.79
CA THR A 319 6.52 19.24 -4.34
C THR A 319 7.39 19.88 -3.27
N GLU A 320 6.81 20.26 -2.13
CA GLU A 320 7.54 20.87 -1.01
C GLU A 320 7.72 19.90 0.17
N GLY A 321 7.01 18.76 0.18
CA GLY A 321 7.11 17.71 1.19
C GLY A 321 7.75 16.43 0.64
N ALA A 322 6.95 15.51 0.12
CA ALA A 322 7.39 14.16 -0.25
C ALA A 322 8.50 14.08 -1.32
N PHE A 323 8.68 15.12 -2.15
CA PHE A 323 9.75 15.18 -3.17
C PHE A 323 10.98 15.95 -2.72
N LYS A 324 11.00 16.48 -1.48
CA LYS A 324 12.11 17.28 -0.94
C LYS A 324 12.51 16.80 0.46
N LEU A 325 12.78 15.51 0.63
CA LEU A 325 13.18 14.96 1.92
C LEU A 325 14.56 15.46 2.35
N GLN A 326 14.69 15.80 3.64
CA GLN A 326 15.97 16.26 4.21
C GLN A 326 17.01 15.14 4.30
N GLY A 327 16.59 13.89 4.51
CA GLY A 327 17.47 12.70 4.56
C GLY A 327 18.19 12.41 3.24
N GLN A 328 19.10 11.45 3.25
CA GLN A 328 19.86 11.05 2.05
C GLN A 328 18.99 10.39 0.97
N THR A 329 17.79 9.94 1.32
CA THR A 329 16.84 9.35 0.37
C THR A 329 16.20 10.39 -0.57
N LYS A 330 16.25 11.67 -0.21
CA LYS A 330 15.92 12.88 -0.98
C LYS A 330 14.46 13.03 -1.43
N LYS A 331 13.75 11.94 -1.73
CA LYS A 331 12.36 11.95 -2.20
C LYS A 331 11.67 10.63 -1.90
N ALA A 332 10.34 10.63 -1.89
CA ALA A 332 9.54 9.40 -1.84
C ALA A 332 9.92 8.49 -3.02
N ALA A 333 10.07 7.18 -2.75
CA ALA A 333 10.53 6.18 -3.73
C ALA A 333 9.54 6.00 -4.89
N ALA A 334 8.25 6.20 -4.62
CA ALA A 334 7.19 6.07 -5.61
C ALA A 334 6.09 7.11 -5.39
N VAL A 335 5.31 7.36 -6.44
CA VAL A 335 4.12 8.21 -6.41
C VAL A 335 2.98 7.53 -7.16
N MET A 336 1.75 7.69 -6.65
CA MET A 336 0.54 7.13 -7.25
C MET A 336 -0.37 8.25 -7.73
N PRO A 337 -0.63 8.39 -9.06
CA PRO A 337 -1.68 9.26 -9.57
C PRO A 337 -3.07 8.72 -9.19
N TYR A 338 -4.00 9.64 -8.89
CA TYR A 338 -5.36 9.29 -8.48
C TYR A 338 -6.27 8.93 -9.66
N TYR A 339 -7.40 8.31 -9.37
CA TYR A 339 -8.42 7.93 -10.36
C TYR A 339 -9.10 9.10 -11.06
N THR A 340 -9.21 10.26 -10.39
CA THR A 340 -10.02 11.39 -10.86
C THR A 340 -9.50 12.01 -12.16
N ILE A 341 -10.41 12.67 -12.86
CA ILE A 341 -10.11 13.68 -13.87
C ILE A 341 -9.91 15.00 -13.14
N SER A 342 -8.73 15.60 -13.25
CA SER A 342 -8.49 16.99 -12.80
C SER A 342 -9.17 17.95 -13.78
N TRP A 343 -10.44 18.24 -13.51
CA TRP A 343 -11.36 18.89 -14.45
C TRP A 343 -10.88 20.26 -14.89
N ASN A 344 -10.73 20.45 -16.21
CA ASN A 344 -10.28 21.69 -16.84
C ASN A 344 -8.93 22.23 -16.35
N GLN A 345 -8.06 21.36 -15.79
CA GLN A 345 -6.69 21.74 -15.39
C GLN A 345 -5.66 21.47 -16.50
N THR A 346 -6.04 20.71 -17.51
CA THR A 346 -5.20 20.33 -18.64
C THR A 346 -6.00 20.40 -19.94
N SER A 347 -5.33 20.31 -21.08
CA SER A 347 -5.98 20.29 -22.40
C SER A 347 -6.83 19.03 -22.64
N GLU A 348 -6.62 17.97 -21.86
CA GLU A 348 -7.30 16.69 -22.00
C GLU A 348 -7.96 16.30 -20.67
N ASN A 349 -9.28 16.16 -20.66
CA ASN A 349 -10.06 15.72 -19.50
C ASN A 349 -10.13 14.19 -19.43
N VAL A 350 -9.03 13.56 -19.01
CA VAL A 350 -8.92 12.12 -18.75
C VAL A 350 -8.42 11.89 -17.32
N ALA A 351 -8.65 10.71 -16.77
CA ALA A 351 -8.16 10.37 -15.44
C ALA A 351 -6.64 10.60 -15.33
N ASN A 352 -6.19 11.05 -14.16
CA ASN A 352 -4.82 11.53 -13.95
C ASN A 352 -3.75 10.53 -14.40
N ASN A 353 -4.03 9.23 -14.29
CA ASN A 353 -3.14 8.16 -14.74
C ASN A 353 -2.89 8.14 -16.26
N TYR A 354 -3.86 8.62 -17.05
CA TYR A 354 -3.78 8.69 -18.52
C TYR A 354 -3.25 10.03 -19.02
N ASN A 355 -3.11 11.01 -18.14
CA ASN A 355 -2.83 12.38 -18.51
C ASN A 355 -1.33 12.62 -18.64
N LYS A 356 -0.83 12.71 -19.88
CA LYS A 356 0.59 12.93 -20.17
C LYS A 356 1.12 14.24 -19.58
N TYR A 357 0.33 15.31 -19.58
CA TYR A 357 0.75 16.56 -18.98
C TYR A 357 1.01 16.40 -17.48
N LEU A 358 0.09 15.78 -16.74
CA LEU A 358 0.23 15.59 -15.28
C LEU A 358 1.39 14.67 -14.91
N VAL A 359 1.59 13.58 -15.66
CA VAL A 359 2.61 12.57 -15.33
C VAL A 359 3.97 12.92 -15.93
N THR A 360 4.04 13.31 -17.20
CA THR A 360 5.32 13.59 -17.86
C THR A 360 5.71 15.05 -17.74
N ASP A 361 4.87 15.98 -18.18
CA ASP A 361 5.32 17.37 -18.33
C ASP A 361 5.40 18.06 -16.96
N LEU A 362 4.39 17.89 -16.11
CA LEU A 362 4.36 18.49 -14.78
C LEU A 362 5.26 17.71 -13.79
N LEU A 363 4.98 16.42 -13.56
CA LEU A 363 5.67 15.64 -12.52
C LEU A 363 7.14 15.38 -12.87
N ARG A 364 7.40 14.81 -14.06
CA ARG A 364 8.76 14.41 -14.47
C ARG A 364 9.63 15.59 -14.87
N LYS A 365 9.14 16.45 -15.77
CA LYS A 365 9.98 17.52 -16.37
C LYS A 365 10.01 18.75 -15.47
N GLN A 366 8.86 19.28 -15.04
CA GLN A 366 8.83 20.52 -14.28
C GLN A 366 9.32 20.33 -12.84
N TYR A 367 8.89 19.25 -12.16
CA TYR A 367 9.31 18.98 -10.77
C TYR A 367 10.48 18.00 -10.66
N GLY A 368 10.98 17.47 -11.77
CA GLY A 368 12.18 16.61 -11.79
C GLY A 368 12.02 15.28 -11.06
N TYR A 369 10.80 14.77 -10.89
CA TYR A 369 10.58 13.54 -10.18
C TYR A 369 10.97 12.32 -11.01
N ASP A 370 11.99 11.57 -10.58
CA ASP A 370 12.53 10.40 -11.26
C ASP A 370 12.28 9.06 -10.53
N GLY A 371 11.46 9.06 -9.47
CA GLY A 371 10.98 7.85 -8.79
C GLY A 371 9.96 7.08 -9.63
N VAL A 372 9.48 5.96 -9.10
CA VAL A 372 8.44 5.15 -9.73
C VAL A 372 7.10 5.89 -9.76
N VAL A 373 6.43 5.88 -10.91
CA VAL A 373 5.01 6.25 -11.03
C VAL A 373 4.20 4.97 -11.19
N CYS A 374 3.46 4.61 -10.15
CA CYS A 374 2.56 3.46 -10.12
C CYS A 374 1.13 3.95 -10.28
N THR A 375 0.35 3.39 -11.21
CA THR A 375 -1.08 3.74 -11.29
C THR A 375 -1.79 3.35 -10.00
N ASP A 376 -2.89 3.99 -9.71
CA ASP A 376 -3.86 3.47 -8.76
C ASP A 376 -4.47 2.16 -9.30
N TRP A 377 -5.27 1.43 -8.47
CA TRP A 377 -5.64 0.04 -8.75
C TRP A 377 -6.67 -0.09 -9.88
N THR A 378 -6.41 -1.03 -10.78
CA THR A 378 -7.30 -1.45 -11.89
C THR A 378 -7.73 -0.34 -12.85
N VAL A 379 -6.97 0.77 -12.94
CA VAL A 379 -7.36 1.90 -13.81
C VAL A 379 -7.51 1.49 -15.28
N THR A 380 -6.73 0.52 -15.75
CA THR A 380 -6.73 0.03 -17.14
C THR A 380 -7.67 -1.15 -17.37
N GLY A 381 -8.28 -1.68 -16.31
CA GLY A 381 -9.23 -2.79 -16.37
C GLY A 381 -10.54 -2.41 -17.05
N ASP A 382 -11.33 -3.42 -17.42
CA ASP A 382 -12.65 -3.18 -17.97
C ASP A 382 -13.60 -2.63 -16.90
N HIS A 383 -14.42 -1.67 -17.31
CA HIS A 383 -15.39 -1.03 -16.44
C HIS A 383 -16.48 -2.05 -16.04
N LYS A 384 -16.44 -2.48 -14.79
CA LYS A 384 -17.46 -3.33 -14.18
C LYS A 384 -17.99 -2.66 -12.93
N ALA A 385 -19.27 -2.27 -12.94
CA ALA A 385 -19.92 -1.77 -11.75
C ALA A 385 -20.28 -2.96 -10.84
N MET A 386 -19.73 -2.96 -9.62
CA MET A 386 -20.20 -3.78 -8.51
C MET A 386 -21.16 -2.89 -7.69
N ASP A 387 -22.43 -2.89 -8.04
CA ASP A 387 -23.43 -1.94 -7.53
C ASP A 387 -22.99 -0.48 -7.80
N VAL A 388 -22.45 0.20 -6.81
CA VAL A 388 -21.96 1.59 -6.93
C VAL A 388 -20.43 1.70 -7.03
N PHE A 389 -19.71 0.72 -6.49
CA PHE A 389 -18.26 0.62 -6.65
C PHE A 389 -17.92 0.21 -8.08
N VAL A 390 -16.93 0.87 -8.67
CA VAL A 390 -16.53 0.62 -10.04
C VAL A 390 -15.14 0.00 -10.07
N ASP A 391 -15.06 -1.21 -10.60
CA ASP A 391 -13.80 -1.78 -11.05
C ASP A 391 -13.48 -1.25 -12.45
N GLY A 392 -12.22 -0.91 -12.75
CA GLY A 392 -11.84 -0.28 -14.01
C GLY A 392 -12.27 1.20 -14.11
N LYS A 393 -11.48 2.12 -13.54
CA LYS A 393 -11.75 3.58 -13.54
C LYS A 393 -11.21 4.21 -14.83
N VAL A 394 -11.87 3.92 -15.93
CA VAL A 394 -11.46 4.32 -17.29
C VAL A 394 -12.00 5.71 -17.69
N TRP A 395 -11.99 6.63 -16.74
CA TRP A 395 -12.59 7.96 -16.90
C TRP A 395 -11.96 8.78 -18.03
N GLY A 396 -12.79 9.14 -19.00
CA GLY A 396 -12.39 9.91 -20.19
C GLY A 396 -11.73 9.09 -21.30
N VAL A 397 -11.63 7.76 -21.13
CA VAL A 397 -11.08 6.80 -22.12
C VAL A 397 -11.96 5.55 -22.25
N GLU A 398 -13.24 5.71 -21.99
CA GLU A 398 -14.23 4.62 -21.99
C GLU A 398 -14.33 3.90 -23.33
N ASN A 399 -14.01 4.58 -24.43
CA ASN A 399 -14.00 4.07 -25.80
C ASN A 399 -12.76 3.24 -26.16
N LEU A 400 -11.71 3.26 -25.34
CA LEU A 400 -10.48 2.50 -25.58
C LEU A 400 -10.61 1.06 -25.05
N ASN A 401 -10.01 0.11 -25.74
CA ASN A 401 -9.85 -1.26 -25.23
C ASN A 401 -8.71 -1.34 -24.19
N MET A 402 -8.56 -2.48 -23.53
CA MET A 402 -7.58 -2.67 -22.47
C MET A 402 -6.13 -2.42 -22.91
N ALA A 403 -5.74 -2.89 -24.10
CA ALA A 403 -4.39 -2.69 -24.63
C ALA A 403 -4.12 -1.21 -24.94
N GLU A 404 -5.08 -0.51 -25.53
CA GLU A 404 -5.00 0.93 -25.82
C GLU A 404 -4.91 1.75 -24.54
N ARG A 405 -5.63 1.37 -23.49
CA ARG A 405 -5.53 2.01 -22.17
C ARG A 405 -4.16 1.81 -21.55
N HIS A 406 -3.61 0.60 -21.60
CA HIS A 406 -2.24 0.34 -21.14
C HIS A 406 -1.22 1.15 -21.96
N TYR A 407 -1.39 1.23 -23.27
CA TYR A 407 -0.54 2.04 -24.13
C TYR A 407 -0.58 3.53 -23.77
N LYS A 408 -1.79 4.09 -23.59
CA LYS A 408 -1.95 5.49 -23.18
C LYS A 408 -1.30 5.79 -21.82
N VAL A 409 -1.46 4.91 -20.83
CA VAL A 409 -0.82 5.03 -19.51
C VAL A 409 0.71 4.92 -19.62
N LEU A 410 1.22 3.96 -20.40
CA LEU A 410 2.64 3.80 -20.65
C LEU A 410 3.24 5.07 -21.28
N MET A 411 2.57 5.61 -22.30
CA MET A 411 3.02 6.82 -23.01
C MET A 411 2.79 8.11 -22.22
N ALA A 412 1.87 8.11 -21.25
CA ALA A 412 1.75 9.20 -20.27
C ALA A 412 2.95 9.25 -19.31
N GLY A 413 3.73 8.19 -19.15
CA GLY A 413 4.97 8.17 -18.36
C GLY A 413 4.91 7.36 -17.08
N ALA A 414 3.86 6.55 -16.86
CA ALA A 414 3.76 5.61 -15.75
C ALA A 414 4.74 4.44 -15.92
N ASP A 415 5.26 3.92 -14.81
CA ASP A 415 6.21 2.81 -14.78
C ASP A 415 5.56 1.50 -14.35
N GLN A 416 4.38 1.56 -13.69
CA GLN A 416 3.78 0.40 -13.06
C GLN A 416 2.25 0.47 -13.07
N PHE A 417 1.62 -0.70 -13.19
CA PHE A 417 0.17 -0.87 -13.31
C PHE A 417 -0.39 -1.57 -12.06
N GLY A 418 -1.04 -0.80 -11.19
CA GLY A 418 -1.65 -1.30 -9.95
C GLY A 418 -2.85 -2.22 -10.20
N GLY A 419 -2.92 -3.31 -9.43
CA GLY A 419 -4.03 -4.26 -9.50
C GLY A 419 -4.04 -5.18 -10.73
N ASN A 420 -2.90 -5.35 -11.39
CA ASN A 420 -2.78 -6.14 -12.62
C ASN A 420 -1.85 -7.33 -12.41
N ASN A 421 -2.33 -8.54 -12.74
CA ASN A 421 -1.58 -9.79 -12.61
C ASN A 421 -1.18 -10.42 -13.96
N ASP A 422 -1.64 -9.87 -15.10
CA ASP A 422 -1.42 -10.39 -16.45
C ASP A 422 -0.57 -9.40 -17.26
N MET A 423 0.58 -9.86 -17.79
CA MET A 423 1.48 -9.03 -18.59
C MET A 423 1.01 -8.82 -20.03
N LYS A 424 0.06 -9.63 -20.54
CA LYS A 424 -0.36 -9.59 -21.96
C LYS A 424 -0.84 -8.20 -22.42
N PRO A 425 -1.63 -7.43 -21.64
CA PRO A 425 -2.02 -6.08 -22.05
C PRO A 425 -0.83 -5.12 -22.20
N ILE A 426 0.22 -5.27 -21.37
CA ILE A 426 1.45 -4.46 -21.46
C ILE A 426 2.25 -4.85 -22.72
N ILE A 427 2.35 -6.14 -23.03
CA ILE A 427 3.00 -6.61 -24.26
C ILE A 427 2.25 -6.11 -25.51
N ALA A 428 0.91 -6.14 -25.48
CA ALA A 428 0.10 -5.56 -26.56
C ALA A 428 0.34 -4.05 -26.70
N ALA A 429 0.41 -3.32 -25.60
CA ALA A 429 0.74 -1.89 -25.59
C ALA A 429 2.14 -1.62 -26.15
N TYR A 430 3.13 -2.44 -25.78
CA TYR A 430 4.47 -2.38 -26.37
C TYR A 430 4.44 -2.54 -27.89
N ALA A 431 3.74 -3.56 -28.39
CA ALA A 431 3.63 -3.82 -29.82
C ALA A 431 2.94 -2.66 -30.59
N MET A 432 1.95 -2.00 -29.96
CA MET A 432 1.34 -0.78 -30.52
C MET A 432 2.36 0.35 -30.65
N GLY A 433 3.13 0.58 -29.59
CA GLY A 433 4.16 1.61 -29.59
C GLY A 433 5.30 1.34 -30.58
N VAL A 434 5.67 0.07 -30.77
CA VAL A 434 6.68 -0.32 -31.79
C VAL A 434 6.21 0.05 -33.20
N LYS A 435 4.93 -0.12 -33.50
CA LYS A 435 4.36 0.29 -34.82
C LYS A 435 4.40 1.81 -35.01
N GLU A 436 4.22 2.57 -33.94
CA GLU A 436 4.14 4.03 -34.01
C GLU A 436 5.50 4.72 -33.92
N HIS A 437 6.40 4.24 -33.05
CA HIS A 437 7.66 4.91 -32.69
C HIS A 437 8.91 4.07 -33.00
N GLY A 438 8.77 2.82 -33.38
CA GLY A 438 9.88 1.89 -33.60
C GLY A 438 10.33 1.18 -32.33
N GLU A 439 10.98 0.02 -32.53
CA GLU A 439 11.38 -0.87 -31.45
C GLU A 439 12.41 -0.26 -30.51
N ALA A 440 13.41 0.45 -31.03
CA ALA A 440 14.46 1.06 -30.22
C ALA A 440 13.89 2.09 -29.22
N PHE A 441 12.92 2.89 -29.63
CA PHE A 441 12.24 3.84 -28.77
C PHE A 441 11.45 3.13 -27.66
N MET A 442 10.64 2.14 -28.01
CA MET A 442 9.82 1.42 -27.04
C MET A 442 10.67 0.59 -26.09
N ARG A 443 11.74 -0.03 -26.56
CA ARG A 443 12.70 -0.74 -25.71
C ARG A 443 13.32 0.21 -24.69
N ALA A 444 13.79 1.37 -25.10
CA ALA A 444 14.35 2.39 -24.20
C ALA A 444 13.30 2.88 -23.18
N ARG A 445 12.03 3.05 -23.59
CA ARG A 445 10.92 3.43 -22.70
C ARG A 445 10.66 2.37 -21.64
N MET A 446 10.66 1.10 -22.00
CA MET A 446 10.49 -0.02 -21.07
C MET A 446 11.67 -0.12 -20.10
N GLU A 447 12.91 -0.01 -20.60
CA GLU A 447 14.11 -0.04 -19.76
C GLU A 447 14.13 1.09 -18.72
N GLN A 448 13.66 2.30 -19.06
CA GLN A 448 13.53 3.38 -18.08
C GLN A 448 12.64 3.01 -16.90
N SER A 449 11.51 2.35 -17.15
CA SER A 449 10.64 1.86 -16.10
C SER A 449 11.31 0.76 -15.28
N ALA A 450 11.95 -0.21 -15.96
CA ALA A 450 12.68 -1.29 -15.29
C ALA A 450 13.76 -0.75 -14.33
N VAL A 451 14.55 0.24 -14.76
CA VAL A 451 15.59 0.86 -13.91
C VAL A 451 14.98 1.46 -12.64
N ARG A 452 13.85 2.20 -12.73
CA ARG A 452 13.19 2.79 -11.56
C ARG A 452 12.65 1.74 -10.61
N LEU A 453 12.00 0.71 -11.15
CA LEU A 453 11.43 -0.40 -10.37
C LEU A 453 12.52 -1.21 -9.68
N LEU A 454 13.59 -1.55 -10.39
CA LEU A 454 14.74 -2.28 -9.84
C LEU A 454 15.48 -1.47 -8.77
N ARG A 455 15.64 -0.13 -8.98
CA ARG A 455 16.21 0.75 -7.97
C ARG A 455 15.52 0.59 -6.63
N ASN A 456 14.19 0.57 -6.60
CA ASN A 456 13.41 0.41 -5.37
C ASN A 456 13.64 -0.96 -4.70
N ILE A 457 13.93 -2.00 -5.45
CA ILE A 457 14.25 -3.33 -4.90
C ILE A 457 15.68 -3.37 -4.35
N PHE A 458 16.65 -2.79 -5.08
CA PHE A 458 18.06 -2.74 -4.65
C PHE A 458 18.26 -1.88 -3.41
N GLN A 459 17.68 -0.67 -3.37
CA GLN A 459 17.94 0.30 -2.30
C GLN A 459 17.47 -0.16 -0.92
N VAL A 460 16.49 -1.07 -0.85
CA VAL A 460 16.01 -1.67 0.40
C VAL A 460 16.65 -3.03 0.72
N GLY A 461 17.71 -3.42 -0.03
CA GLY A 461 18.55 -4.59 0.25
C GLY A 461 17.91 -5.95 -0.01
N LEU A 462 16.83 -6.02 -0.81
CA LEU A 462 16.15 -7.30 -1.07
C LEU A 462 17.00 -8.27 -1.92
N PHE A 463 17.84 -7.77 -2.80
CA PHE A 463 18.75 -8.63 -3.57
C PHE A 463 19.79 -9.33 -2.69
N GLU A 464 20.22 -8.69 -1.61
CA GLU A 464 21.18 -9.23 -0.67
C GLU A 464 20.51 -10.24 0.27
N ASN A 465 19.52 -9.81 1.04
CA ASN A 465 18.80 -10.70 1.97
C ASN A 465 17.31 -10.33 2.05
N PRO A 466 16.42 -11.02 1.32
CA PRO A 466 14.98 -10.78 1.38
C PRO A 466 14.28 -11.62 2.48
N TYR A 467 14.99 -12.49 3.18
CA TYR A 467 14.42 -13.45 4.14
C TYR A 467 14.21 -12.86 5.52
N GLN A 468 13.20 -13.37 6.23
CA GLN A 468 12.86 -12.98 7.60
C GLN A 468 12.98 -14.18 8.54
N ASN A 469 13.34 -13.92 9.79
CA ASN A 469 13.26 -14.91 10.84
C ASN A 469 11.87 -14.82 11.51
N PRO A 470 11.02 -15.89 11.45
CA PRO A 470 9.66 -15.85 11.99
C PRO A 470 9.57 -15.57 13.50
N GLU A 471 10.56 -16.03 14.28
CA GLU A 471 10.62 -15.81 15.73
C GLU A 471 10.94 -14.35 16.04
N GLN A 472 11.89 -13.76 15.32
CA GLN A 472 12.19 -12.33 15.43
C GLN A 472 11.02 -11.47 14.96
N THR A 473 10.33 -11.87 13.91
CA THR A 473 9.11 -11.19 13.44
C THR A 473 8.06 -11.13 14.56
N GLN A 474 7.79 -12.27 15.21
CA GLN A 474 6.85 -12.32 16.34
C GLN A 474 7.26 -11.41 17.50
N ALA A 475 8.57 -11.26 17.75
CA ALA A 475 9.09 -10.42 18.83
C ALA A 475 9.06 -8.90 18.47
N ILE A 476 9.11 -8.54 17.19
CA ILE A 476 9.17 -7.15 16.73
C ILE A 476 7.78 -6.57 16.55
N VAL A 477 6.87 -7.31 15.89
CA VAL A 477 5.53 -6.82 15.54
C VAL A 477 4.68 -6.66 16.80
N GLY A 478 4.21 -5.43 17.04
CA GLY A 478 3.40 -5.10 18.22
C GLY A 478 4.14 -5.16 19.54
N LYS A 479 5.48 -5.06 19.54
CA LYS A 479 6.22 -5.11 20.82
C LYS A 479 5.77 -3.97 21.76
N PRO A 480 5.86 -4.16 23.10
CA PRO A 480 5.30 -3.25 24.09
C PRO A 480 5.68 -1.78 23.91
N GLU A 481 6.95 -1.51 23.55
CA GLU A 481 7.43 -0.13 23.36
C GLU A 481 6.78 0.55 22.14
N PHE A 482 6.45 -0.23 21.09
CA PHE A 482 5.77 0.29 19.91
C PHE A 482 4.29 0.55 20.18
N MET A 483 3.63 -0.36 20.91
CA MET A 483 2.27 -0.17 21.38
C MET A 483 2.15 1.04 22.30
N GLN A 484 3.09 1.22 23.23
CA GLN A 484 3.13 2.37 24.13
C GLN A 484 3.32 3.69 23.36
N ALA A 485 4.22 3.71 22.39
CA ALA A 485 4.43 4.89 21.55
C ALA A 485 3.16 5.29 20.77
N GLY A 486 2.45 4.31 20.23
CA GLY A 486 1.16 4.53 19.57
C GLY A 486 0.09 5.04 20.52
N TYR A 487 0.01 4.48 21.72
CA TYR A 487 -0.91 4.95 22.77
C TYR A 487 -0.64 6.41 23.16
N GLU A 488 0.62 6.77 23.38
CA GLU A 488 1.02 8.15 23.68
C GLU A 488 0.66 9.11 22.55
N ALA A 489 0.84 8.68 21.30
CA ALA A 489 0.43 9.45 20.14
C ALA A 489 -1.09 9.65 20.08
N GLN A 490 -1.88 8.63 20.41
CA GLN A 490 -3.34 8.73 20.50
C GLN A 490 -3.77 9.74 21.58
N LEU A 491 -3.14 9.74 22.75
CA LEU A 491 -3.41 10.74 23.79
C LEU A 491 -3.11 12.17 23.31
N GLN A 492 -1.98 12.36 22.60
CA GLN A 492 -1.60 13.68 22.08
C GLN A 492 -2.52 14.15 20.93
N SER A 493 -3.22 13.25 20.26
CA SER A 493 -4.13 13.59 19.16
C SER A 493 -5.50 14.08 19.61
N ILE A 494 -5.79 13.99 20.91
CA ILE A 494 -7.06 14.47 21.51
C ILE A 494 -6.98 15.98 21.69
N VAL A 495 -7.88 16.71 21.02
CA VAL A 495 -7.92 18.17 21.06
C VAL A 495 -9.10 18.64 21.91
N LEU A 496 -8.81 19.42 22.95
CA LEU A 496 -9.83 20.06 23.79
C LEU A 496 -10.27 21.38 23.14
N LEU A 497 -11.39 21.37 22.42
CA LEU A 497 -11.89 22.55 21.71
C LEU A 497 -12.58 23.56 22.64
N LYS A 498 -13.19 23.10 23.74
CA LYS A 498 -13.93 23.93 24.66
C LYS A 498 -13.99 23.30 26.05
N ASN A 499 -13.67 24.07 27.09
CA ASN A 499 -13.79 23.69 28.50
C ASN A 499 -14.45 24.81 29.28
N LYS A 500 -15.78 24.97 29.11
CA LYS A 500 -16.55 25.99 29.82
C LYS A 500 -16.61 25.66 31.32
N SER A 501 -16.42 26.66 32.16
CA SER A 501 -16.45 26.54 33.62
C SER A 501 -15.43 25.55 34.21
N ASN A 502 -14.35 25.23 33.46
CA ASN A 502 -13.28 24.32 33.88
C ASN A 502 -13.78 22.97 34.40
N VAL A 503 -14.77 22.38 33.68
CA VAL A 503 -15.34 21.08 34.02
C VAL A 503 -14.27 19.96 33.94
N LEU A 504 -13.31 20.10 33.05
CA LEU A 504 -12.19 19.17 32.90
C LEU A 504 -10.89 19.81 33.45
N PRO A 505 -10.01 19.01 34.08
CA PRO A 505 -10.14 17.56 34.35
C PRO A 505 -11.13 17.29 35.50
N LEU A 506 -11.83 16.17 35.44
CA LEU A 506 -12.71 15.72 36.53
C LEU A 506 -11.87 15.35 37.75
N GLN A 507 -12.25 15.90 38.90
CA GLN A 507 -11.49 15.71 40.17
C GLN A 507 -11.87 14.43 40.91
N THR A 508 -13.06 13.88 40.63
CA THR A 508 -13.59 12.69 41.30
C THR A 508 -14.22 11.76 40.30
N LYS A 509 -14.34 10.50 40.66
CA LYS A 509 -15.08 9.51 39.84
C LYS A 509 -16.55 9.93 39.78
N LYS A 510 -17.06 10.18 38.60
CA LYS A 510 -18.41 10.65 38.31
C LYS A 510 -19.32 9.51 37.91
N THR A 511 -20.63 9.70 38.12
CA THR A 511 -21.67 8.88 37.49
C THR A 511 -22.02 9.51 36.16
N ILE A 512 -21.87 8.75 35.07
CA ILE A 512 -22.11 9.26 33.70
C ILE A 512 -23.23 8.49 33.01
N TYR A 513 -23.97 9.21 32.20
CA TYR A 513 -24.90 8.68 31.24
C TYR A 513 -24.28 8.70 29.84
N ILE A 514 -24.34 7.56 29.13
CA ILE A 514 -23.88 7.45 27.75
C ILE A 514 -25.08 7.00 26.92
N PRO A 515 -25.62 7.86 26.04
CA PRO A 515 -26.71 7.44 25.17
C PRO A 515 -26.24 6.39 24.17
N ARG A 516 -27.11 5.42 23.89
CA ARG A 516 -26.92 4.55 22.71
C ARG A 516 -27.02 5.37 21.45
N ARG A 517 -26.26 4.99 20.46
CA ARG A 517 -26.26 5.65 19.17
C ARG A 517 -26.96 4.76 18.14
N TYR A 518 -28.04 5.27 17.61
CA TYR A 518 -28.68 4.67 16.44
C TYR A 518 -27.88 5.05 15.19
N ILE A 519 -27.47 4.04 14.41
CA ILE A 519 -26.86 4.20 13.10
C ILE A 519 -27.85 3.60 12.10
N ALA A 520 -28.30 4.43 11.17
CA ALA A 520 -29.21 4.01 10.10
C ALA A 520 -28.56 2.93 9.20
N PRO A 521 -29.34 2.13 8.49
CA PRO A 521 -28.81 1.21 7.50
C PRO A 521 -27.92 1.95 6.51
N SER A 522 -26.80 1.35 6.17
CA SER A 522 -25.81 1.95 5.27
C SER A 522 -25.22 0.90 4.33
N ARG A 523 -24.29 1.30 3.49
CA ARG A 523 -23.56 0.38 2.62
C ARG A 523 -22.09 0.36 2.99
N HIS A 524 -21.49 -0.83 2.92
CA HIS A 524 -20.04 -1.01 2.98
C HIS A 524 -19.38 -0.34 1.77
N PHE A 525 -18.10 0.00 1.89
CA PHE A 525 -17.29 0.56 0.80
C PHE A 525 -17.46 -0.17 -0.55
N LEU A 526 -17.60 -1.50 -0.54
CA LEU A 526 -17.86 -2.32 -1.73
C LEU A 526 -19.34 -2.45 -2.12
N GLY A 527 -20.24 -1.70 -1.47
CA GLY A 527 -21.68 -1.71 -1.78
C GLY A 527 -22.53 -2.70 -0.99
N PHE A 528 -21.96 -3.60 -0.17
CA PHE A 528 -22.73 -4.55 0.64
C PHE A 528 -23.57 -3.84 1.70
N PRO A 529 -24.84 -4.27 1.94
CA PRO A 529 -25.70 -3.65 2.93
C PRO A 529 -25.14 -3.85 4.36
N ILE A 530 -25.13 -2.78 5.14
CA ILE A 530 -24.87 -2.79 6.58
C ILE A 530 -26.20 -2.51 7.28
N PRO A 531 -26.69 -3.41 8.15
CA PRO A 531 -27.96 -3.21 8.85
C PRO A 531 -27.86 -2.05 9.85
N ALA A 532 -29.02 -1.52 10.23
CA ALA A 532 -29.09 -0.57 11.33
C ALA A 532 -28.54 -1.17 12.62
N SER A 533 -27.89 -0.35 13.43
CA SER A 533 -27.46 -0.71 14.77
C SER A 533 -27.90 0.33 15.81
N ASN A 534 -28.00 -0.09 17.06
CA ASN A 534 -28.30 0.78 18.21
C ASN A 534 -27.44 0.35 19.39
N ASP A 535 -26.18 0.79 19.37
CA ASP A 535 -25.16 0.32 20.29
C ASP A 535 -24.51 1.47 21.06
N TYR A 536 -23.79 1.14 22.13
CA TYR A 536 -22.94 2.13 22.78
C TYR A 536 -21.79 2.53 21.85
N PRO A 537 -21.52 3.84 21.67
CA PRO A 537 -20.50 4.32 20.74
C PRO A 537 -19.05 4.16 21.26
N ILE A 538 -18.89 3.61 22.45
CA ILE A 538 -17.61 3.46 23.17
C ILE A 538 -17.57 2.12 23.89
N ASN A 539 -16.37 1.61 24.16
CA ASN A 539 -16.19 0.37 24.92
C ASN A 539 -16.61 0.56 26.40
N MET A 540 -17.76 0.01 26.78
CA MET A 540 -18.36 0.18 28.10
C MET A 540 -17.54 -0.48 29.23
N GLU A 541 -16.81 -1.56 28.94
CA GLU A 541 -15.94 -2.19 29.94
C GLU A 541 -14.73 -1.28 30.28
N LEU A 542 -14.25 -0.54 29.30
CA LEU A 542 -13.22 0.49 29.54
C LEU A 542 -13.81 1.66 30.34
N VAL A 543 -14.98 2.15 29.98
CA VAL A 543 -15.67 3.25 30.67
C VAL A 543 -15.86 2.97 32.15
N LYS A 544 -16.34 1.77 32.50
CA LYS A 544 -16.59 1.35 33.90
C LYS A 544 -15.34 1.38 34.78
N LYS A 545 -14.14 1.30 34.21
CA LYS A 545 -12.88 1.44 34.96
C LYS A 545 -12.71 2.85 35.53
N TYR A 546 -13.20 3.85 34.83
CA TYR A 546 -13.00 5.27 35.16
C TYR A 546 -14.24 5.94 35.75
N PHE A 547 -15.45 5.44 35.43
CA PHE A 547 -16.73 6.05 35.77
C PHE A 547 -17.70 5.04 36.40
N ASN A 548 -18.64 5.54 37.20
CA ASN A 548 -19.89 4.84 37.43
C ASN A 548 -20.81 5.11 36.24
N VAL A 549 -21.59 4.14 35.81
CA VAL A 549 -22.47 4.28 34.65
C VAL A 549 -23.92 4.08 35.08
N THR A 550 -24.81 4.96 34.63
CA THR A 550 -26.25 4.84 34.80
C THR A 550 -26.95 4.85 33.43
N GLU A 551 -28.07 4.14 33.33
CA GLU A 551 -28.97 4.20 32.17
C GLU A 551 -30.02 5.30 32.30
N ASN A 552 -30.18 5.89 33.51
CA ASN A 552 -31.10 6.98 33.78
C ASN A 552 -30.37 8.33 33.72
N PRO A 553 -30.63 9.19 32.72
CA PRO A 553 -29.95 10.48 32.60
C PRO A 553 -30.18 11.41 33.80
N ALA A 554 -31.30 11.25 34.54
CA ALA A 554 -31.58 12.05 35.72
C ALA A 554 -30.70 11.72 36.92
N GLU A 555 -30.04 10.58 36.96
CA GLU A 555 -29.13 10.15 38.03
C GLU A 555 -27.65 10.44 37.70
N ALA A 556 -27.37 10.97 36.51
CA ALA A 556 -26.01 11.21 36.08
C ALA A 556 -25.49 12.59 36.51
N ASP A 557 -24.24 12.66 36.95
CA ASP A 557 -23.53 13.93 37.17
C ASP A 557 -23.27 14.64 35.82
N LEU A 558 -23.07 13.86 34.74
CA LEU A 558 -22.83 14.37 33.40
C LEU A 558 -23.17 13.32 32.34
N ALA A 559 -23.41 13.76 31.12
CA ALA A 559 -23.58 12.91 29.95
C ALA A 559 -22.35 12.97 29.04
N LEU A 560 -21.87 11.79 28.60
CA LEU A 560 -20.84 11.67 27.57
C LEU A 560 -21.51 11.31 26.23
N VAL A 561 -21.62 12.30 25.35
CA VAL A 561 -22.25 12.14 24.05
C VAL A 561 -21.19 12.04 22.97
N CYS A 562 -21.08 10.88 22.30
CA CYS A 562 -20.18 10.68 21.18
C CYS A 562 -20.89 11.02 19.87
N ILE A 563 -20.27 11.87 19.07
CA ILE A 563 -20.76 12.26 17.75
C ILE A 563 -19.73 11.92 16.68
N GLU A 564 -20.18 11.76 15.45
CA GLU A 564 -19.31 11.62 14.27
C GLU A 564 -19.57 12.75 13.28
N ASN A 565 -18.59 13.02 12.42
CA ASN A 565 -18.83 13.87 11.27
C ASN A 565 -19.90 13.26 10.36
N PRO A 566 -20.73 14.10 9.71
CA PRO A 566 -21.59 13.64 8.63
C PRO A 566 -20.75 12.94 7.57
N LYS A 567 -21.18 11.75 7.15
CA LYS A 567 -20.49 11.00 6.10
C LYS A 567 -21.14 11.34 4.77
N GLY A 568 -20.35 11.87 3.85
CA GLY A 568 -20.73 12.00 2.44
C GLY A 568 -20.76 10.62 1.80
N SER A 569 -21.81 10.40 1.08
CA SER A 569 -22.07 9.37 0.08
C SER A 569 -21.03 8.26 -0.09
N ILE A 570 -21.09 7.25 0.75
CA ILE A 570 -20.86 5.90 0.28
C ILE A 570 -22.17 5.52 -0.40
N GLY A 571 -22.26 5.70 -1.71
CA GLY A 571 -23.38 5.17 -2.40
C GLY A 571 -24.12 6.14 -3.29
N TYR A 572 -24.57 5.53 -4.33
CA TYR A 572 -25.43 6.05 -5.35
C TYR A 572 -26.73 5.26 -5.25
N ASP A 573 -27.82 5.95 -5.00
CA ASP A 573 -29.13 5.33 -4.92
C ASP A 573 -29.77 5.28 -6.31
N LYS A 574 -29.76 4.11 -6.92
CA LYS A 574 -30.39 3.88 -8.22
C LYS A 574 -31.91 4.07 -8.17
N GLU A 575 -32.53 3.84 -7.02
CA GLU A 575 -33.97 4.03 -6.86
C GLU A 575 -34.35 5.52 -6.83
N ASP A 576 -33.48 6.35 -6.24
CA ASP A 576 -33.65 7.80 -6.30
C ASP A 576 -33.59 8.30 -7.75
N VAL A 577 -32.63 7.81 -8.53
CA VAL A 577 -32.54 8.14 -9.98
C VAL A 577 -33.75 7.66 -10.74
N ALA A 578 -34.23 6.45 -10.47
CA ALA A 578 -35.45 5.93 -11.12
C ALA A 578 -36.71 6.76 -10.79
N LYS A 579 -36.67 7.47 -9.66
CA LYS A 579 -37.74 8.41 -9.24
C LYS A 579 -37.51 9.87 -9.70
N GLY A 580 -36.48 10.10 -10.53
CA GLY A 580 -36.11 11.43 -11.05
C GLY A 580 -35.15 12.24 -10.19
N GLY A 581 -34.58 11.66 -9.14
CA GLY A 581 -33.51 12.26 -8.34
C GLY A 581 -32.15 12.15 -9.00
N ASN A 582 -31.13 12.70 -8.37
CA ASN A 582 -29.73 12.66 -8.87
C ASN A 582 -28.93 11.45 -8.36
N GLY A 583 -29.50 10.60 -7.55
CA GLY A 583 -28.87 9.42 -6.96
C GLY A 583 -27.92 9.71 -5.81
N TYR A 584 -27.70 10.95 -5.43
CA TYR A 584 -26.80 11.28 -4.34
C TYR A 584 -27.53 11.21 -3.01
N LEU A 585 -27.03 10.33 -2.11
CA LEU A 585 -27.56 10.29 -0.77
C LEU A 585 -27.33 11.63 -0.07
N PRO A 586 -28.34 12.15 0.63
CA PRO A 586 -28.19 13.39 1.39
C PRO A 586 -27.12 13.22 2.46
N ILE A 587 -26.45 14.31 2.76
CA ILE A 587 -25.52 14.40 3.88
C ILE A 587 -26.36 14.50 5.14
N SER A 588 -26.34 13.49 5.96
CA SER A 588 -27.03 13.47 7.25
C SER A 588 -26.06 13.62 8.41
#